data_629af48feef45dcc6ae3479bcbda53ae
#
_entry.id   629af48feef45dcc6ae3479bcbda53ae
#
_cell.length_a   1.000
_cell.length_b   1.000
_cell.length_c   1.000
_cell.angle_alpha   90.00
_cell.angle_beta   90.00
_cell.angle_gamma   90.00
#
_symmetry.space_group_name_H-M   'P 1'
#
loop_
_entity.id
_entity.type
_entity.pdbx_description
1 polymer ?
#
loop_
_entity_poly.entity_id
_entity_poly.type
_entity_poly.pdbx_seq_one_letter_code
_entity_poly.pdbx_strand_id
1 'polypeptide(L)'
;MKKASIITYGCQMNVNESAKIKKIFQNLGYEITENIDETDVAFLNTCTVREGAATQIYGKLGELKHIREQRGTIIGVTGCFAQEQGKELLKKFPYIDIIMGNQNIGRIPQALDDIEHKTSKHLVYTDCEDELPPRLDAEFDSKKTASISITYGCNNFCSYCIVPYVRGRERSVPLQEIIHDVKQYVEKGYKEIILLGQNVNSYGKEFKNGDNFARLLEEICKVEGDFIVRFVSPHPRDFTDEVIDVIAKNEKIARSLHLPLQSGSTRVLKMMNRGYSKEQYIALANKIKERIPGVALTADIIVGFPGETEEDFLDTLDVVRQIQFENSFMFMYSIRRGTKAATMENQIDPEVKKDRLQRLIEVQNQCSLAESESYKGKTVRVLVEGESKKNKEVLTGRTSTNKIVLFKGDKALEGNFVNVKINDCKTWTLYGEIIE
;
A
#
# COMPACT_ATOMS: atom_id res chain seq x y z
N MET A 1 16.09 -6.97 29.35
CA MET A 1 16.18 -7.12 27.87
C MET A 1 15.94 -5.75 27.26
N LYS A 2 16.75 -5.32 26.28
CA LYS A 2 16.54 -4.04 25.60
C LYS A 2 15.23 -4.07 24.83
N LYS A 3 14.52 -2.93 24.77
CA LYS A 3 13.22 -2.78 24.11
C LYS A 3 13.35 -1.91 22.85
N ALA A 4 12.66 -2.30 21.78
CA ALA A 4 12.60 -1.54 20.54
C ALA A 4 11.15 -1.23 20.13
N SER A 5 10.89 0.03 19.73
CA SER A 5 9.61 0.45 19.17
C SER A 5 9.76 0.78 17.68
N ILE A 6 8.83 0.25 16.86
CA ILE A 6 8.77 0.55 15.43
C ILE A 6 7.44 1.25 15.14
N ILE A 7 7.52 2.54 14.79
CA ILE A 7 6.37 3.39 14.56
C ILE A 7 6.24 3.62 13.06
N THR A 8 5.10 3.23 12.48
CA THR A 8 4.91 3.23 11.02
C THR A 8 3.89 4.30 10.59
N TYR A 9 4.34 5.24 9.78
CA TYR A 9 3.49 6.22 9.11
C TYR A 9 3.63 6.04 7.59
N GLY A 10 2.72 5.28 6.97
CA GLY A 10 2.90 5.07 5.54
C GLY A 10 1.92 4.12 4.87
N CYS A 11 2.33 3.65 3.69
CA CYS A 11 1.60 2.71 2.86
C CYS A 11 1.93 1.26 3.24
N GLN A 12 1.33 0.30 2.51
CA GLN A 12 1.56 -1.14 2.74
C GLN A 12 3.04 -1.55 2.58
N MET A 13 3.82 -0.85 1.73
CA MET A 13 5.27 -1.07 1.64
C MET A 13 5.99 -0.71 2.96
N ASN A 14 5.60 0.39 3.62
CA ASN A 14 6.17 0.74 4.92
C ASN A 14 5.77 -0.31 5.99
N VAL A 15 4.56 -0.85 5.94
CA VAL A 15 4.15 -1.93 6.86
C VAL A 15 5.04 -3.16 6.65
N ASN A 16 5.29 -3.56 5.41
CA ASN A 16 6.21 -4.67 5.11
C ASN A 16 7.64 -4.38 5.58
N GLU A 17 8.16 -3.19 5.33
CA GLU A 17 9.49 -2.76 5.79
C GLU A 17 9.57 -2.77 7.33
N SER A 18 8.52 -2.31 8.03
CA SER A 18 8.45 -2.37 9.49
C SER A 18 8.43 -3.80 10.04
N ALA A 19 7.75 -4.74 9.36
CA ALA A 19 7.78 -6.16 9.72
C ALA A 19 9.20 -6.75 9.61
N LYS A 20 9.97 -6.32 8.59
CA LYS A 20 11.39 -6.68 8.46
C LYS A 20 12.24 -6.07 9.58
N ILE A 21 12.03 -4.79 9.89
CA ILE A 21 12.73 -4.09 10.98
C ILE A 21 12.44 -4.78 12.33
N LYS A 22 11.18 -5.14 12.62
CA LYS A 22 10.83 -5.92 13.82
C LYS A 22 11.64 -7.20 13.91
N LYS A 23 11.73 -7.96 12.80
CA LYS A 23 12.48 -9.19 12.76
C LYS A 23 13.98 -8.99 13.01
N ILE A 24 14.58 -7.92 12.45
CA ILE A 24 15.98 -7.55 12.73
C ILE A 24 16.17 -7.32 14.22
N PHE A 25 15.31 -6.52 14.89
CA PHE A 25 15.44 -6.25 16.31
C PHE A 25 15.26 -7.50 17.17
N GLN A 26 14.32 -8.39 16.83
CA GLN A 26 14.15 -9.68 17.53
C GLN A 26 15.40 -10.55 17.41
N ASN A 27 16.02 -10.62 16.22
CA ASN A 27 17.27 -11.37 16.01
C ASN A 27 18.46 -10.77 16.79
N LEU A 28 18.43 -9.47 17.08
CA LEU A 28 19.40 -8.78 17.96
C LEU A 28 19.07 -8.92 19.45
N GLY A 29 18.02 -9.65 19.81
CA GLY A 29 17.62 -9.90 21.20
C GLY A 29 16.82 -8.76 21.84
N TYR A 30 16.22 -7.85 21.05
CA TYR A 30 15.32 -6.82 21.57
C TYR A 30 13.89 -7.37 21.70
N GLU A 31 13.21 -6.96 22.75
CA GLU A 31 11.76 -7.09 22.90
C GLU A 31 11.07 -5.98 22.10
N ILE A 32 10.05 -6.31 21.29
CA ILE A 32 9.26 -5.32 20.58
C ILE A 32 8.16 -4.78 21.52
N THR A 33 8.10 -3.47 21.67
CA THR A 33 7.11 -2.80 22.51
C THR A 33 6.37 -1.69 21.77
N GLU A 34 5.08 -1.54 22.07
CA GLU A 34 4.28 -0.38 21.63
C GLU A 34 4.40 0.81 22.60
N ASN A 35 4.86 0.55 23.82
CA ASN A 35 5.08 1.59 24.83
C ASN A 35 6.40 2.31 24.57
N ILE A 36 6.30 3.51 23.98
CA ILE A 36 7.48 4.31 23.61
C ILE A 36 8.24 4.84 24.83
N ASP A 37 7.58 4.97 26.01
CA ASP A 37 8.22 5.48 27.24
C ASP A 37 9.22 4.47 27.82
N GLU A 38 9.15 3.20 27.39
CA GLU A 38 10.04 2.15 27.87
C GLU A 38 11.08 1.75 26.82
N THR A 39 11.14 2.44 25.68
CA THR A 39 11.97 2.01 24.55
C THR A 39 13.43 2.46 24.68
N ASP A 40 14.36 1.54 24.39
CA ASP A 40 15.79 1.85 24.29
C ASP A 40 16.18 2.28 22.88
N VAL A 41 15.43 1.81 21.86
CA VAL A 41 15.60 2.18 20.45
C VAL A 41 14.23 2.42 19.80
N ALA A 42 14.02 3.58 19.21
CA ALA A 42 12.81 3.90 18.46
C ALA A 42 13.10 4.13 16.98
N PHE A 43 12.44 3.37 16.10
CA PHE A 43 12.51 3.56 14.64
C PHE A 43 11.19 4.07 14.08
N LEU A 44 11.24 5.24 13.41
CA LEU A 44 10.12 5.79 12.65
C LEU A 44 10.26 5.38 11.17
N ASN A 45 9.35 4.54 10.69
CA ASN A 45 9.26 4.22 9.25
C ASN A 45 8.23 5.13 8.58
N THR A 46 8.67 5.90 7.59
CA THR A 46 8.02 7.13 7.19
C THR A 46 7.75 7.20 5.70
N CYS A 47 6.59 7.77 5.32
CA CYS A 47 6.15 7.95 3.94
C CYS A 47 6.24 9.42 3.52
N THR A 48 6.62 9.67 2.27
CA THR A 48 6.60 11.01 1.66
C THR A 48 5.35 11.25 0.79
N VAL A 49 4.59 10.18 0.46
CA VAL A 49 3.47 10.28 -0.48
C VAL A 49 2.18 10.77 0.19
N ARG A 50 1.97 10.46 1.48
CA ARG A 50 0.74 10.83 2.19
C ARG A 50 0.82 12.26 2.73
N GLU A 51 -0.21 13.06 2.41
CA GLU A 51 -0.37 14.40 2.98
C GLU A 51 -0.56 14.29 4.50
N GLY A 52 0.04 15.21 5.25
CA GLY A 52 0.00 15.17 6.72
C GLY A 52 0.99 14.20 7.38
N ALA A 53 1.61 13.25 6.65
CA ALA A 53 2.60 12.35 7.23
C ALA A 53 3.78 13.12 7.84
N ALA A 54 4.28 14.17 7.18
CA ALA A 54 5.37 15.00 7.70
C ALA A 54 5.04 15.65 9.05
N THR A 55 3.81 16.16 9.22
CA THR A 55 3.36 16.76 10.49
C THR A 55 3.32 15.73 11.60
N GLN A 56 2.78 14.53 11.32
CA GLN A 56 2.74 13.43 12.30
C GLN A 56 4.16 12.99 12.69
N ILE A 57 5.08 12.89 11.71
CA ILE A 57 6.48 12.55 11.94
C ILE A 57 7.14 13.60 12.84
N TYR A 58 6.95 14.88 12.55
CA TYR A 58 7.53 15.96 13.35
C TYR A 58 7.00 15.97 14.79
N GLY A 59 5.69 15.75 14.96
CA GLY A 59 5.09 15.59 16.30
C GLY A 59 5.69 14.43 17.08
N LYS A 60 5.82 13.25 16.43
CA LYS A 60 6.39 12.07 17.07
C LYS A 60 7.89 12.22 17.37
N LEU A 61 8.66 12.89 16.51
CA LEU A 61 10.05 13.22 16.79
C LEU A 61 10.20 14.13 18.02
N GLY A 62 9.27 15.10 18.20
CA GLY A 62 9.24 15.94 19.38
C GLY A 62 9.02 15.15 20.67
N GLU A 63 8.09 14.18 20.64
CA GLU A 63 7.81 13.25 21.73
C GLU A 63 9.04 12.39 22.08
N LEU A 64 9.66 11.77 21.06
CA LEU A 64 10.85 10.95 21.23
C LEU A 64 12.06 11.75 21.75
N LYS A 65 12.15 13.05 21.47
CA LYS A 65 13.17 13.92 22.06
C LYS A 65 13.13 13.89 23.59
N HIS A 66 11.95 14.02 24.19
CA HIS A 66 11.81 13.98 25.65
C HIS A 66 12.20 12.63 26.24
N ILE A 67 11.80 11.54 25.58
CA ILE A 67 12.16 10.17 26.01
C ILE A 67 13.68 9.98 25.93
N ARG A 68 14.31 10.46 24.85
CA ARG A 68 15.77 10.44 24.72
C ARG A 68 16.48 11.21 25.85
N GLU A 69 16.00 12.40 26.18
CA GLU A 69 16.58 13.23 27.26
C GLU A 69 16.50 12.53 28.62
N GLN A 70 15.47 11.71 28.84
CA GLN A 70 15.28 10.97 30.09
C GLN A 70 16.02 9.64 30.14
N ARG A 71 16.12 8.91 29.03
CA ARG A 71 16.57 7.52 28.99
C ARG A 71 17.78 7.25 28.10
N GLY A 72 18.16 8.21 27.25
CA GLY A 72 19.23 7.98 26.26
C GLY A 72 18.77 7.15 25.04
N THR A 73 17.46 7.08 24.76
CA THR A 73 16.88 6.31 23.66
C THR A 73 17.53 6.66 22.32
N ILE A 74 17.95 5.66 21.54
CA ILE A 74 18.45 5.83 20.18
C ILE A 74 17.26 6.07 19.25
N ILE A 75 17.33 7.11 18.43
CA ILE A 75 16.27 7.49 17.49
C ILE A 75 16.72 7.24 16.05
N GLY A 76 16.04 6.32 15.37
CA GLY A 76 16.20 6.03 13.94
C GLY A 76 15.00 6.52 13.13
N VAL A 77 15.26 7.04 11.92
CA VAL A 77 14.21 7.40 10.95
C VAL A 77 14.52 6.69 9.63
N THR A 78 13.52 6.00 9.08
CA THR A 78 13.65 5.27 7.82
C THR A 78 12.45 5.53 6.91
N GLY A 79 12.47 4.95 5.71
CA GLY A 79 11.37 5.07 4.75
C GLY A 79 11.59 6.16 3.68
N CYS A 80 10.56 6.38 2.86
CA CYS A 80 10.65 7.32 1.73
C CYS A 80 10.93 8.76 2.16
N PHE A 81 10.39 9.19 3.32
CA PHE A 81 10.64 10.52 3.85
C PHE A 81 12.09 10.69 4.32
N ALA A 82 12.64 9.68 5.00
CA ALA A 82 14.06 9.68 5.38
C ALA A 82 14.98 9.69 4.16
N GLN A 83 14.64 8.95 3.11
CA GLN A 83 15.34 8.94 1.83
C GLN A 83 15.34 10.31 1.15
N GLU A 84 14.18 10.99 1.14
CA GLU A 84 14.00 12.30 0.51
C GLU A 84 14.75 13.41 1.27
N GLN A 85 14.60 13.44 2.60
CA GLN A 85 15.12 14.52 3.43
C GLN A 85 16.60 14.34 3.80
N GLY A 86 17.05 13.11 3.99
CA GLY A 86 18.45 12.80 4.27
C GLY A 86 19.07 13.69 5.35
N LYS A 87 20.20 14.32 5.04
CA LYS A 87 20.93 15.20 5.96
C LYS A 87 20.16 16.44 6.40
N GLU A 88 19.18 16.91 5.62
CA GLU A 88 18.36 18.08 6.01
C GLU A 88 17.52 17.77 7.26
N LEU A 89 17.11 16.51 7.44
CA LEU A 89 16.39 16.09 8.64
C LEU A 89 17.24 16.22 9.91
N LEU A 90 18.55 15.96 9.84
CA LEU A 90 19.48 16.17 10.96
C LEU A 90 19.64 17.64 11.31
N LYS A 91 19.64 18.54 10.34
CA LYS A 91 19.72 19.99 10.61
C LYS A 91 18.52 20.46 11.42
N LYS A 92 17.34 19.91 11.14
CA LYS A 92 16.10 20.25 11.81
C LYS A 92 15.94 19.54 13.18
N PHE A 93 16.41 18.30 13.26
CA PHE A 93 16.29 17.43 14.43
C PHE A 93 17.65 16.80 14.79
N PRO A 94 18.57 17.58 15.39
CA PRO A 94 19.96 17.16 15.63
C PRO A 94 20.11 16.06 16.72
N TYR A 95 19.02 15.58 17.25
CA TYR A 95 18.95 14.46 18.19
C TYR A 95 18.61 13.11 17.54
N ILE A 96 18.40 13.06 16.24
CA ILE A 96 18.26 11.80 15.50
C ILE A 96 19.64 11.17 15.36
N ASP A 97 19.77 9.90 15.69
CA ASP A 97 21.03 9.15 15.61
C ASP A 97 21.23 8.52 14.24
N ILE A 98 20.15 7.95 13.67
CA ILE A 98 20.22 7.12 12.46
C ILE A 98 19.17 7.59 11.45
N ILE A 99 19.59 7.86 10.22
CA ILE A 99 18.70 8.10 9.08
C ILE A 99 18.99 7.07 8.00
N MET A 100 17.97 6.33 7.57
CA MET A 100 18.13 5.29 6.57
C MET A 100 17.08 5.41 5.46
N GLY A 101 17.53 5.28 4.22
CA GLY A 101 16.63 5.03 3.09
C GLY A 101 16.07 3.61 3.11
N ASN A 102 15.04 3.39 2.29
CA ASN A 102 14.31 2.11 2.24
C ASN A 102 15.19 0.89 1.94
N GLN A 103 16.26 1.06 1.18
CA GLN A 103 17.16 -0.03 0.77
C GLN A 103 18.19 -0.38 1.84
N ASN A 104 18.37 0.48 2.83
CA ASN A 104 19.45 0.41 3.80
C ASN A 104 19.05 -0.21 5.15
N ILE A 105 17.79 -0.67 5.33
CA ILE A 105 17.30 -1.24 6.60
C ILE A 105 18.10 -2.46 7.05
N GLY A 106 18.72 -3.20 6.14
CA GLY A 106 19.63 -4.30 6.46
C GLY A 106 20.90 -3.88 7.22
N ARG A 107 21.26 -2.58 7.21
CA ARG A 107 22.40 -2.01 7.94
C ARG A 107 22.07 -1.63 9.39
N ILE A 108 20.84 -1.86 9.87
CA ILE A 108 20.42 -1.52 11.24
C ILE A 108 21.37 -2.14 12.28
N PRO A 109 21.78 -3.44 12.21
CA PRO A 109 22.67 -4.01 13.21
C PRO A 109 24.01 -3.27 13.32
N GLN A 110 24.65 -2.97 12.19
CA GLN A 110 25.91 -2.22 12.16
C GLN A 110 25.70 -0.78 12.66
N ALA A 111 24.64 -0.11 12.26
CA ALA A 111 24.36 1.26 12.68
C ALA A 111 24.15 1.38 14.20
N LEU A 112 23.49 0.40 14.81
CA LEU A 112 23.32 0.34 16.28
C LEU A 112 24.67 0.12 16.98
N ASP A 113 25.50 -0.78 16.48
CA ASP A 113 26.83 -1.03 17.00
C ASP A 113 27.70 0.24 16.95
N ASP A 114 27.71 0.93 15.83
CA ASP A 114 28.45 2.18 15.63
C ASP A 114 28.02 3.30 16.59
N ILE A 115 26.70 3.42 16.86
CA ILE A 115 26.16 4.41 17.81
C ILE A 115 26.49 4.01 19.26
N GLU A 116 26.31 2.76 19.64
CA GLU A 116 26.57 2.25 21.01
C GLU A 116 28.06 2.38 21.37
N HIS A 117 28.98 2.07 20.44
CA HIS A 117 30.40 2.23 20.63
C HIS A 117 30.93 3.66 20.39
N LYS A 118 30.01 4.62 20.10
CA LYS A 118 30.33 6.04 19.87
C LYS A 118 31.37 6.28 18.75
N THR A 119 31.43 5.39 17.76
CA THR A 119 32.26 5.56 16.56
C THR A 119 31.74 6.67 15.66
N SER A 120 30.42 6.95 15.74
CA SER A 120 29.77 8.05 15.02
C SER A 120 28.68 8.67 15.89
N LYS A 121 28.47 9.99 15.74
CA LYS A 121 27.37 10.71 16.42
C LYS A 121 26.05 10.58 15.69
N HIS A 122 26.10 10.58 14.35
CA HIS A 122 24.95 10.48 13.47
C HIS A 122 25.33 9.64 12.25
N LEU A 123 24.43 8.79 11.82
CA LEU A 123 24.60 7.94 10.65
C LEU A 123 23.51 8.23 9.61
N VAL A 124 23.93 8.44 8.35
CA VAL A 124 23.00 8.72 7.25
C VAL A 124 23.32 7.77 6.10
N TYR A 125 22.41 6.86 5.84
CA TYR A 125 22.47 5.86 4.75
C TYR A 125 21.29 6.11 3.81
N THR A 126 21.47 6.95 2.81
CA THR A 126 20.45 7.30 1.80
C THR A 126 20.89 6.98 0.38
N ASP A 127 21.91 6.15 0.24
CA ASP A 127 22.37 5.68 -1.07
C ASP A 127 21.31 4.76 -1.69
N CYS A 128 20.99 4.98 -2.96
CA CYS A 128 20.15 4.13 -3.77
C CYS A 128 21.04 3.35 -4.72
N GLU A 129 21.22 2.07 -4.46
CA GLU A 129 21.92 1.17 -5.37
C GLU A 129 20.96 0.64 -6.43
N ASP A 130 21.47 0.34 -7.63
CA ASP A 130 20.68 -0.29 -8.71
C ASP A 130 20.48 -1.79 -8.50
N GLU A 131 20.96 -2.34 -7.41
CA GLU A 131 20.78 -3.73 -7.02
C GLU A 131 19.54 -3.93 -6.14
N LEU A 132 19.05 -5.16 -6.10
CA LEU A 132 17.98 -5.52 -5.17
C LEU A 132 18.47 -5.37 -3.72
N PRO A 133 17.65 -4.82 -2.81
CA PRO A 133 18.01 -4.77 -1.41
C PRO A 133 18.17 -6.20 -0.86
N PRO A 134 19.02 -6.40 0.17
CA PRO A 134 19.18 -7.68 0.81
C PRO A 134 17.83 -8.28 1.22
N ARG A 135 17.67 -9.57 1.01
CA ARG A 135 16.49 -10.29 1.44
C ARG A 135 16.46 -10.36 2.96
N LEU A 136 15.36 -9.96 3.55
CA LEU A 136 15.15 -9.91 4.99
C LEU A 136 13.85 -10.61 5.34
N ASP A 137 13.91 -11.44 6.38
CA ASP A 137 12.71 -12.02 6.98
C ASP A 137 11.80 -10.94 7.55
N ALA A 138 10.50 -11.20 7.58
CA ALA A 138 9.50 -10.30 8.13
C ALA A 138 8.67 -10.97 9.22
N GLU A 139 8.34 -10.20 10.26
CA GLU A 139 7.44 -10.62 11.34
C GLU A 139 6.20 -9.74 11.31
N PHE A 140 5.06 -10.34 10.93
CA PHE A 140 3.77 -9.65 10.89
C PHE A 140 3.00 -9.83 12.19
N ASP A 141 2.27 -8.80 12.62
CA ASP A 141 1.53 -8.77 13.89
C ASP A 141 0.40 -9.80 13.97
N SER A 142 -0.11 -10.24 12.83
CA SER A 142 -1.11 -11.30 12.77
C SER A 142 -0.76 -12.32 11.70
N LYS A 143 -1.12 -13.60 11.95
CA LYS A 143 -0.96 -14.69 10.95
C LYS A 143 -2.05 -14.71 9.88
N LYS A 144 -2.80 -13.64 9.69
CA LYS A 144 -3.87 -13.57 8.68
C LYS A 144 -3.32 -13.14 7.33
N THR A 145 -2.53 -12.07 7.32
CA THR A 145 -2.06 -11.41 6.12
C THR A 145 -0.54 -11.25 6.16
N ALA A 146 0.14 -11.74 5.13
CA ALA A 146 1.55 -11.47 4.86
C ALA A 146 1.67 -10.63 3.59
N SER A 147 2.72 -9.83 3.50
CA SER A 147 3.01 -9.07 2.29
C SER A 147 4.42 -9.38 1.77
N ILE A 148 4.54 -9.47 0.45
CA ILE A 148 5.78 -9.81 -0.25
C ILE A 148 6.07 -8.70 -1.27
N SER A 149 7.22 -8.04 -1.14
CA SER A 149 7.69 -7.10 -2.17
C SER A 149 8.21 -7.89 -3.36
N ILE A 150 7.54 -7.76 -4.52
CA ILE A 150 7.91 -8.43 -5.77
C ILE A 150 8.67 -7.52 -6.72
N THR A 151 8.50 -6.18 -6.58
CA THR A 151 9.25 -5.16 -7.32
C THR A 151 9.67 -4.02 -6.41
N TYR A 152 10.79 -3.38 -6.73
CA TYR A 152 11.31 -2.18 -6.09
C TYR A 152 11.55 -1.10 -7.13
N GLY A 153 11.23 0.16 -6.80
CA GLY A 153 11.39 1.29 -7.70
C GLY A 153 10.31 1.37 -8.79
N CYS A 154 10.39 2.38 -9.65
CA CYS A 154 9.41 2.59 -10.72
C CYS A 154 10.00 3.39 -11.87
N ASN A 155 9.75 2.96 -13.12
CA ASN A 155 10.22 3.61 -14.34
C ASN A 155 9.17 4.48 -15.04
N ASN A 156 7.97 4.69 -14.43
CA ASN A 156 6.89 5.43 -15.08
C ASN A 156 7.10 6.94 -15.12
N PHE A 157 7.81 7.51 -14.14
CA PHE A 157 8.05 8.95 -14.04
C PHE A 157 6.79 9.81 -14.25
N CYS A 158 5.67 9.41 -13.64
CA CYS A 158 4.46 10.23 -13.63
C CYS A 158 4.81 11.62 -13.08
N SER A 159 4.31 12.68 -13.72
CA SER A 159 4.79 14.05 -13.48
C SER A 159 4.58 14.57 -12.05
N TYR A 160 3.65 13.97 -11.30
CA TYR A 160 3.34 14.29 -9.90
C TYR A 160 4.05 13.39 -8.88
N CYS A 161 4.72 12.33 -9.32
CA CYS A 161 5.16 11.25 -8.45
C CYS A 161 6.63 11.36 -8.07
N ILE A 162 6.91 11.31 -6.77
CA ILE A 162 8.27 11.36 -6.22
C ILE A 162 8.93 9.96 -6.16
N VAL A 163 8.17 8.89 -6.33
CA VAL A 163 8.63 7.50 -6.12
C VAL A 163 9.90 7.14 -6.90
N PRO A 164 10.05 7.45 -8.22
CA PRO A 164 11.28 7.13 -8.95
C PRO A 164 12.55 7.75 -8.33
N TYR A 165 12.40 8.88 -7.65
CA TYR A 165 13.52 9.62 -7.05
C TYR A 165 13.91 9.13 -5.66
N VAL A 166 12.96 8.49 -4.94
CA VAL A 166 13.20 8.01 -3.57
C VAL A 166 13.32 6.48 -3.45
N ARG A 167 12.90 5.74 -4.50
CA ARG A 167 13.00 4.26 -4.53
C ARG A 167 13.84 3.72 -5.69
N GLY A 168 14.32 4.61 -6.57
CA GLY A 168 15.19 4.26 -7.69
C GLY A 168 14.47 3.60 -8.86
N ARG A 169 15.26 2.99 -9.74
CA ARG A 169 14.77 2.27 -10.93
C ARG A 169 14.05 0.99 -10.54
N GLU A 170 13.18 0.54 -11.44
CA GLU A 170 12.41 -0.69 -11.28
C GLU A 170 13.30 -1.93 -11.35
N ARG A 171 13.12 -2.84 -10.40
CA ARG A 171 13.84 -4.12 -10.29
C ARG A 171 12.88 -5.16 -9.73
N SER A 172 12.83 -6.33 -10.35
CA SER A 172 11.95 -7.42 -9.95
C SER A 172 12.71 -8.47 -9.14
N VAL A 173 12.07 -9.02 -8.13
CA VAL A 173 12.59 -10.14 -7.34
C VAL A 173 12.48 -11.42 -8.19
N PRO A 174 13.48 -12.32 -8.21
CA PRO A 174 13.40 -13.58 -8.94
C PRO A 174 12.15 -14.40 -8.57
N LEU A 175 11.49 -14.99 -9.57
CA LEU A 175 10.24 -15.73 -9.40
C LEU A 175 10.33 -16.81 -8.32
N GLN A 176 11.40 -17.61 -8.33
CA GLN A 176 11.56 -18.71 -7.37
C GLN A 176 11.66 -18.24 -5.92
N GLU A 177 12.22 -17.06 -5.68
CA GLU A 177 12.31 -16.48 -4.35
C GLU A 177 10.92 -16.06 -3.83
N ILE A 178 10.09 -15.47 -4.70
CA ILE A 178 8.71 -15.10 -4.35
C ILE A 178 7.89 -16.36 -4.04
N ILE A 179 8.00 -17.40 -4.87
CA ILE A 179 7.29 -18.67 -4.65
C ILE A 179 7.73 -19.34 -3.34
N HIS A 180 9.03 -19.26 -3.02
CA HIS A 180 9.54 -19.75 -1.74
C HIS A 180 8.90 -19.00 -0.56
N ASP A 181 8.83 -17.68 -0.61
CA ASP A 181 8.20 -16.86 0.44
C ASP A 181 6.71 -17.17 0.59
N VAL A 182 5.98 -17.29 -0.54
CA VAL A 182 4.55 -17.65 -0.51
C VAL A 182 4.35 -19.00 0.18
N LYS A 183 5.14 -20.03 -0.17
CA LYS A 183 5.08 -21.34 0.47
C LYS A 183 5.31 -21.24 1.97
N GLN A 184 6.37 -20.56 2.38
CA GLN A 184 6.68 -20.37 3.79
C GLN A 184 5.54 -19.71 4.58
N TYR A 185 4.92 -18.65 4.03
CA TYR A 185 3.82 -17.97 4.71
C TYR A 185 2.56 -18.83 4.75
N VAL A 186 2.24 -19.55 3.67
CA VAL A 186 1.10 -20.46 3.64
C VAL A 186 1.28 -21.61 4.65
N GLU A 187 2.46 -22.21 4.73
CA GLU A 187 2.81 -23.24 5.72
C GLU A 187 2.73 -22.72 7.17
N LYS A 188 3.08 -21.45 7.40
CA LYS A 188 2.92 -20.75 8.69
C LYS A 188 1.44 -20.41 9.02
N GLY A 189 0.50 -20.72 8.12
CA GLY A 189 -0.94 -20.51 8.31
C GLY A 189 -1.49 -19.15 7.87
N TYR A 190 -0.73 -18.34 7.14
CA TYR A 190 -1.25 -17.10 6.57
C TYR A 190 -2.33 -17.39 5.53
N LYS A 191 -3.43 -16.62 5.57
CA LYS A 191 -4.62 -16.80 4.70
C LYS A 191 -4.73 -15.77 3.57
N GLU A 192 -3.95 -14.73 3.64
CA GLU A 192 -3.89 -13.70 2.61
C GLU A 192 -2.44 -13.32 2.33
N ILE A 193 -2.05 -13.33 1.05
CA ILE A 193 -0.75 -12.90 0.57
C ILE A 193 -0.93 -11.65 -0.29
N ILE A 194 -0.30 -10.54 0.08
CA ILE A 194 -0.37 -9.29 -0.67
C ILE A 194 0.95 -9.07 -1.41
N LEU A 195 0.91 -9.06 -2.74
CA LEU A 195 2.06 -8.73 -3.57
C LEU A 195 2.22 -7.21 -3.66
N LEU A 196 3.40 -6.72 -3.30
CA LEU A 196 3.72 -5.30 -3.22
C LEU A 196 4.70 -4.89 -4.31
N GLY A 197 4.46 -3.71 -4.87
CA GLY A 197 5.35 -3.04 -5.81
C GLY A 197 4.91 -1.60 -6.02
N GLN A 198 5.71 -0.79 -6.69
CA GLN A 198 5.34 0.55 -7.11
C GLN A 198 4.64 0.57 -8.48
N ASN A 199 4.86 -0.48 -9.27
CA ASN A 199 4.15 -0.86 -10.47
C ASN A 199 4.18 -2.39 -10.54
N VAL A 200 3.26 -3.05 -9.83
CA VAL A 200 3.32 -4.50 -9.59
C VAL A 200 3.20 -5.31 -10.87
N ASN A 201 2.43 -4.84 -11.84
CA ASN A 201 2.18 -5.56 -13.09
C ASN A 201 3.21 -5.26 -14.21
N SER A 202 4.25 -4.50 -13.91
CA SER A 202 5.47 -4.46 -14.73
C SER A 202 6.50 -5.52 -14.34
N TYR A 203 6.22 -6.33 -13.32
CA TYR A 203 7.09 -7.41 -12.86
C TYR A 203 7.66 -8.24 -14.01
N GLY A 204 8.97 -8.43 -13.98
CA GLY A 204 9.70 -9.27 -14.93
C GLY A 204 9.99 -8.63 -16.29
N LYS A 205 9.67 -7.34 -16.51
CA LYS A 205 9.98 -6.67 -17.80
C LYS A 205 11.46 -6.68 -18.15
N GLU A 206 12.33 -6.67 -17.18
CA GLU A 206 13.78 -6.75 -17.36
C GLU A 206 14.30 -8.19 -17.53
N PHE A 207 13.49 -9.20 -17.24
CA PHE A 207 13.89 -10.61 -17.33
C PHE A 207 13.94 -11.09 -18.77
N LYS A 208 14.99 -11.86 -19.10
CA LYS A 208 15.17 -12.45 -20.43
C LYS A 208 14.66 -13.89 -20.53
N ASN A 209 14.19 -14.46 -19.41
CA ASN A 209 13.75 -15.85 -19.31
C ASN A 209 12.24 -16.05 -19.52
N GLY A 210 11.50 -14.98 -19.85
CA GLY A 210 10.07 -15.00 -20.08
C GLY A 210 9.20 -14.94 -18.82
N ASP A 211 9.80 -14.82 -17.64
CA ASP A 211 9.04 -14.57 -16.41
C ASP A 211 8.38 -13.18 -16.48
N ASN A 212 7.09 -13.14 -16.20
CA ASN A 212 6.28 -11.93 -16.18
C ASN A 212 5.23 -12.00 -15.06
N PHE A 213 4.43 -10.95 -14.90
CA PHE A 213 3.44 -10.88 -13.83
C PHE A 213 2.35 -11.96 -13.94
N ALA A 214 1.88 -12.29 -15.16
CA ALA A 214 0.90 -13.33 -15.37
C ALA A 214 1.45 -14.70 -14.93
N ARG A 215 2.67 -15.04 -15.38
CA ARG A 215 3.34 -16.29 -14.97
C ARG A 215 3.57 -16.35 -13.47
N LEU A 216 3.96 -15.25 -12.83
CA LEU A 216 4.11 -15.19 -11.37
C LEU A 216 2.80 -15.53 -10.67
N LEU A 217 1.68 -14.93 -11.10
CA LEU A 217 0.36 -15.21 -10.52
C LEU A 217 -0.05 -16.68 -10.70
N GLU A 218 0.20 -17.25 -11.87
CA GLU A 218 -0.06 -18.68 -12.14
C GLU A 218 0.74 -19.59 -11.20
N GLU A 219 2.05 -19.33 -11.05
CA GLU A 219 2.91 -20.14 -10.18
C GLU A 219 2.50 -20.02 -8.69
N ILE A 220 2.12 -18.82 -8.24
CA ILE A 220 1.58 -18.63 -6.89
C ILE A 220 0.29 -19.45 -6.69
N CYS A 221 -0.61 -19.48 -7.68
CA CYS A 221 -1.86 -20.22 -7.57
C CYS A 221 -1.66 -21.74 -7.47
N LYS A 222 -0.53 -22.29 -7.95
CA LYS A 222 -0.16 -23.71 -7.83
C LYS A 222 0.29 -24.09 -6.40
N VAL A 223 0.65 -23.12 -5.57
CA VAL A 223 1.01 -23.40 -4.17
C VAL A 223 -0.21 -23.99 -3.46
N GLU A 224 -0.03 -25.13 -2.81
CA GLU A 224 -1.09 -25.80 -2.04
C GLU A 224 -1.48 -24.97 -0.82
N GLY A 225 -2.75 -25.08 -0.42
CA GLY A 225 -3.31 -24.36 0.73
C GLY A 225 -4.51 -23.50 0.39
N ASP A 226 -5.27 -23.15 1.42
CA ASP A 226 -6.45 -22.28 1.34
C ASP A 226 -6.07 -20.86 1.74
N PHE A 227 -5.76 -20.04 0.72
CA PHE A 227 -5.35 -18.64 0.87
C PHE A 227 -5.81 -17.80 -0.33
N ILE A 228 -5.81 -16.48 -0.14
CA ILE A 228 -6.12 -15.48 -1.18
C ILE A 228 -4.85 -14.69 -1.51
N VAL A 229 -4.64 -14.43 -2.80
CA VAL A 229 -3.58 -13.54 -3.32
C VAL A 229 -4.20 -12.21 -3.72
N ARG A 230 -3.64 -11.12 -3.20
CA ARG A 230 -3.92 -9.76 -3.64
C ARG A 230 -2.66 -9.11 -4.18
N PHE A 231 -2.82 -8.09 -4.98
CA PHE A 231 -1.73 -7.22 -5.39
C PHE A 231 -2.18 -5.75 -5.37
N VAL A 232 -1.22 -4.86 -5.17
CA VAL A 232 -1.48 -3.42 -5.09
C VAL A 232 -0.63 -2.64 -6.08
N SER A 233 -1.08 -1.44 -6.43
CA SER A 233 -0.36 -0.52 -7.31
C SER A 233 -0.07 -1.04 -8.72
N PRO A 234 -1.01 -1.71 -9.42
CA PRO A 234 -0.85 -1.97 -10.84
C PRO A 234 -0.98 -0.66 -11.63
N HIS A 235 -0.41 -0.62 -12.84
CA HIS A 235 -0.58 0.48 -13.76
C HIS A 235 -1.50 0.06 -14.92
N PRO A 236 -2.53 0.83 -15.29
CA PRO A 236 -3.48 0.46 -16.36
C PRO A 236 -2.81 0.10 -17.69
N ARG A 237 -1.77 0.85 -18.10
CA ARG A 237 -1.01 0.57 -19.33
C ARG A 237 -0.38 -0.82 -19.38
N ASP A 238 0.01 -1.34 -18.21
CA ASP A 238 0.74 -2.60 -18.08
C ASP A 238 -0.20 -3.78 -17.73
N PHE A 239 -1.53 -3.58 -17.78
CA PHE A 239 -2.54 -4.60 -17.51
C PHE A 239 -2.86 -5.36 -18.81
N THR A 240 -2.22 -6.51 -19.01
CA THR A 240 -2.32 -7.31 -20.23
C THR A 240 -3.52 -8.27 -20.23
N ASP A 241 -3.92 -8.73 -21.41
CA ASP A 241 -4.98 -9.75 -21.56
C ASP A 241 -4.60 -11.05 -20.86
N GLU A 242 -3.32 -11.43 -20.88
CA GLU A 242 -2.80 -12.59 -20.16
C GLU A 242 -3.03 -12.50 -18.65
N VAL A 243 -2.77 -11.33 -18.04
CA VAL A 243 -3.03 -11.10 -16.62
C VAL A 243 -4.52 -11.22 -16.30
N ILE A 244 -5.40 -10.66 -17.16
CA ILE A 244 -6.86 -10.76 -17.00
C ILE A 244 -7.30 -12.23 -17.02
N ASP A 245 -6.78 -13.03 -17.97
CA ASP A 245 -7.11 -14.45 -18.10
C ASP A 245 -6.67 -15.27 -16.90
N VAL A 246 -5.48 -15.02 -16.39
CA VAL A 246 -4.98 -15.69 -15.18
C VAL A 246 -5.86 -15.38 -13.98
N ILE A 247 -6.26 -14.12 -13.81
CA ILE A 247 -7.16 -13.72 -12.73
C ILE A 247 -8.54 -14.39 -12.90
N ALA A 248 -9.09 -14.40 -14.11
CA ALA A 248 -10.38 -14.99 -14.38
C ALA A 248 -10.44 -16.51 -14.03
N LYS A 249 -9.37 -17.23 -14.37
CA LYS A 249 -9.27 -18.69 -14.19
C LYS A 249 -8.96 -19.15 -12.76
N ASN A 250 -8.42 -18.27 -11.90
CA ASN A 250 -7.90 -18.67 -10.59
C ASN A 250 -8.69 -18.03 -9.45
N GLU A 251 -9.41 -18.86 -8.67
CA GLU A 251 -10.20 -18.40 -7.53
C GLU A 251 -9.35 -17.92 -6.33
N LYS A 252 -8.08 -18.34 -6.25
CA LYS A 252 -7.16 -17.84 -5.22
C LYS A 252 -6.82 -16.37 -5.40
N ILE A 253 -6.96 -15.81 -6.61
CA ILE A 253 -6.72 -14.39 -6.84
C ILE A 253 -7.96 -13.59 -6.46
N ALA A 254 -7.77 -12.62 -5.58
CA ALA A 254 -8.84 -11.76 -5.09
C ALA A 254 -9.57 -11.04 -6.23
N ARG A 255 -10.89 -10.92 -6.09
CA ARG A 255 -11.75 -10.22 -7.06
C ARG A 255 -11.84 -8.71 -6.80
N SER A 256 -10.85 -8.14 -6.12
CA SER A 256 -10.68 -6.70 -5.92
C SER A 256 -9.44 -6.24 -6.65
N LEU A 257 -9.61 -5.48 -7.73
CA LEU A 257 -8.53 -4.99 -8.56
C LEU A 257 -8.44 -3.47 -8.43
N HIS A 258 -7.28 -3.01 -7.95
CA HIS A 258 -6.99 -1.59 -7.93
C HIS A 258 -6.48 -1.14 -9.30
N LEU A 259 -7.19 -0.22 -9.96
CA LEU A 259 -6.85 0.28 -11.29
C LEU A 259 -6.77 1.82 -11.26
N PRO A 260 -5.61 2.43 -10.89
CA PRO A 260 -5.49 3.86 -10.67
C PRO A 260 -5.81 4.69 -11.93
N LEU A 261 -6.93 5.39 -11.92
CA LEU A 261 -7.38 6.26 -13.02
C LEU A 261 -6.55 7.55 -13.10
N GLN A 262 -6.35 8.19 -11.96
CA GLN A 262 -5.73 9.49 -11.72
C GLN A 262 -6.57 10.69 -12.25
N SER A 263 -7.02 10.67 -13.50
CA SER A 263 -7.92 11.65 -14.13
C SER A 263 -8.74 10.99 -15.23
N GLY A 264 -9.95 11.47 -15.46
CA GLY A 264 -10.79 11.05 -16.59
C GLY A 264 -10.55 11.84 -17.87
N SER A 265 -9.67 12.83 -17.88
CA SER A 265 -9.34 13.62 -19.07
C SER A 265 -8.08 13.12 -19.76
N THR A 266 -8.17 12.76 -21.04
CA THR A 266 -7.01 12.38 -21.86
C THR A 266 -5.93 13.46 -21.87
N ARG A 267 -6.31 14.75 -21.87
CA ARG A 267 -5.38 15.88 -21.81
C ARG A 267 -4.61 15.90 -20.50
N VAL A 268 -5.28 15.75 -19.37
CA VAL A 268 -4.66 15.71 -18.05
C VAL A 268 -3.79 14.45 -17.87
N LEU A 269 -4.27 13.30 -18.31
CA LEU A 269 -3.50 12.04 -18.30
C LEU A 269 -2.17 12.16 -19.07
N LYS A 270 -2.18 12.86 -20.22
CA LYS A 270 -0.96 13.16 -20.98
C LYS A 270 -0.01 14.07 -20.19
N MET A 271 -0.53 15.13 -19.55
CA MET A 271 0.28 16.00 -18.69
C MET A 271 0.84 15.26 -17.46
N MET A 272 0.08 14.30 -16.92
CA MET A 272 0.51 13.40 -15.83
C MET A 272 1.51 12.33 -16.27
N ASN A 273 1.80 12.19 -17.58
CA ASN A 273 2.65 11.14 -18.15
C ASN A 273 2.13 9.72 -17.87
N ARG A 274 0.80 9.50 -18.03
CA ARG A 274 0.20 8.19 -17.73
C ARG A 274 0.28 7.18 -18.86
N GLY A 275 0.44 7.62 -20.12
CA GLY A 275 0.64 6.76 -21.28
C GLY A 275 -0.61 5.98 -21.73
N TYR A 276 -1.82 6.46 -21.37
CA TYR A 276 -3.11 5.97 -21.86
C TYR A 276 -4.12 7.13 -21.95
N SER A 277 -5.19 6.93 -22.73
CA SER A 277 -6.30 7.88 -22.85
C SER A 277 -7.50 7.47 -21.97
N LYS A 278 -8.49 8.38 -21.84
CA LYS A 278 -9.80 8.11 -21.22
C LYS A 278 -10.45 6.86 -21.82
N GLU A 279 -10.50 6.80 -23.14
CA GLU A 279 -11.16 5.74 -23.90
C GLU A 279 -10.47 4.40 -23.71
N GLN A 280 -9.12 4.38 -23.72
CA GLN A 280 -8.33 3.17 -23.46
C GLN A 280 -8.54 2.65 -22.03
N TYR A 281 -8.65 3.56 -21.05
CA TYR A 281 -8.93 3.18 -19.68
C TYR A 281 -10.33 2.57 -19.52
N ILE A 282 -11.36 3.20 -20.09
CA ILE A 282 -12.74 2.70 -20.08
C ILE A 282 -12.82 1.33 -20.76
N ALA A 283 -12.18 1.17 -21.91
CA ALA A 283 -12.15 -0.11 -22.63
C ALA A 283 -11.48 -1.21 -21.80
N LEU A 284 -10.37 -0.91 -21.12
CA LEU A 284 -9.71 -1.86 -20.21
C LEU A 284 -10.59 -2.24 -19.02
N ALA A 285 -11.21 -1.26 -18.37
CA ALA A 285 -12.06 -1.51 -17.20
C ALA A 285 -13.27 -2.36 -17.57
N ASN A 286 -13.91 -2.10 -18.72
CA ASN A 286 -15.04 -2.89 -19.23
C ASN A 286 -14.58 -4.32 -19.59
N LYS A 287 -13.44 -4.49 -20.26
CA LYS A 287 -12.86 -5.81 -20.56
C LYS A 287 -12.61 -6.62 -19.29
N ILE A 288 -12.07 -5.98 -18.23
CA ILE A 288 -11.84 -6.64 -16.94
C ILE A 288 -13.19 -7.09 -16.34
N LYS A 289 -14.20 -6.24 -16.32
CA LYS A 289 -15.53 -6.57 -15.79
C LYS A 289 -16.24 -7.68 -16.57
N GLU A 290 -16.08 -7.70 -17.89
CA GLU A 290 -16.65 -8.74 -18.77
C GLU A 290 -15.98 -10.10 -18.53
N ARG A 291 -14.64 -10.13 -18.46
CA ARG A 291 -13.87 -11.38 -18.35
C ARG A 291 -13.74 -11.91 -16.92
N ILE A 292 -13.95 -11.08 -15.93
CA ILE A 292 -13.85 -11.44 -14.50
C ILE A 292 -15.19 -11.10 -13.82
N PRO A 293 -16.21 -11.96 -13.91
CA PRO A 293 -17.52 -11.70 -13.31
C PRO A 293 -17.42 -11.44 -11.80
N GLY A 294 -18.11 -10.41 -11.32
CA GLY A 294 -18.12 -10.03 -9.90
C GLY A 294 -16.82 -9.36 -9.42
N VAL A 295 -15.96 -8.90 -10.33
CA VAL A 295 -14.77 -8.12 -9.96
C VAL A 295 -15.16 -6.73 -9.45
N ALA A 296 -14.59 -6.34 -8.31
CA ALA A 296 -14.66 -4.99 -7.77
C ALA A 296 -13.46 -4.17 -8.25
N LEU A 297 -13.72 -3.08 -8.97
CA LEU A 297 -12.68 -2.15 -9.38
C LEU A 297 -12.58 -1.00 -8.37
N THR A 298 -11.36 -0.68 -7.96
CA THR A 298 -11.06 0.51 -7.15
C THR A 298 -10.07 1.41 -7.90
N ALA A 299 -10.05 2.71 -7.60
CA ALA A 299 -9.16 3.66 -8.27
C ALA A 299 -8.53 4.65 -7.30
N ASP A 300 -7.41 5.27 -7.76
CA ASP A 300 -6.94 6.55 -7.24
C ASP A 300 -7.34 7.65 -8.22
N ILE A 301 -7.80 8.79 -7.70
CA ILE A 301 -8.19 9.96 -8.49
C ILE A 301 -7.62 11.21 -7.84
N ILE A 302 -6.98 12.05 -8.65
CA ILE A 302 -6.39 13.34 -8.24
C ILE A 302 -7.17 14.45 -8.92
N VAL A 303 -7.76 15.36 -8.14
CA VAL A 303 -8.42 16.57 -8.65
C VAL A 303 -7.54 17.79 -8.47
N GLY A 304 -7.69 18.78 -9.35
CA GLY A 304 -6.94 20.03 -9.29
C GLY A 304 -5.47 19.88 -9.65
N PHE A 305 -5.15 18.96 -10.56
CA PHE A 305 -3.83 18.88 -11.18
C PHE A 305 -3.51 20.18 -11.93
N PRO A 306 -2.24 20.69 -11.95
CA PRO A 306 -1.89 21.93 -12.63
C PRO A 306 -2.44 22.01 -14.05
N GLY A 307 -3.20 23.06 -14.35
CA GLY A 307 -3.85 23.29 -15.65
C GLY A 307 -5.11 22.46 -15.93
N GLU A 308 -5.65 21.71 -14.96
CA GLU A 308 -6.94 21.03 -15.08
C GLU A 308 -8.08 22.05 -15.22
N THR A 309 -8.90 21.95 -16.28
CA THR A 309 -10.09 22.80 -16.47
C THR A 309 -11.32 22.18 -15.82
N GLU A 310 -12.45 22.89 -15.84
CA GLU A 310 -13.72 22.33 -15.36
C GLU A 310 -14.19 21.18 -16.25
N GLU A 311 -14.01 21.29 -17.56
CA GLU A 311 -14.36 20.24 -18.54
C GLU A 311 -13.53 18.97 -18.27
N ASP A 312 -12.23 19.08 -17.98
CA ASP A 312 -11.40 17.94 -17.62
C ASP A 312 -11.89 17.25 -16.34
N PHE A 313 -12.34 18.04 -15.38
CA PHE A 313 -12.91 17.50 -14.14
C PHE A 313 -14.26 16.81 -14.40
N LEU A 314 -15.13 17.39 -15.23
CA LEU A 314 -16.39 16.76 -15.63
C LEU A 314 -16.17 15.44 -16.37
N ASP A 315 -15.15 15.34 -17.21
CA ASP A 315 -14.69 14.08 -17.81
C ASP A 315 -14.33 13.04 -16.75
N THR A 316 -13.71 13.48 -15.65
CA THR A 316 -13.38 12.56 -14.54
C THR A 316 -14.64 12.04 -13.86
N LEU A 317 -15.63 12.90 -13.58
CA LEU A 317 -16.92 12.48 -13.03
C LEU A 317 -17.67 11.51 -13.96
N ASP A 318 -17.59 11.75 -15.27
CA ASP A 318 -18.18 10.89 -16.29
C ASP A 318 -17.60 9.48 -16.26
N VAL A 319 -16.26 9.34 -16.22
CA VAL A 319 -15.61 8.03 -16.09
C VAL A 319 -16.02 7.30 -14.81
N VAL A 320 -16.10 8.01 -13.67
CA VAL A 320 -16.54 7.40 -12.41
C VAL A 320 -17.96 6.84 -12.52
N ARG A 321 -18.90 7.59 -13.15
CA ARG A 321 -20.28 7.12 -13.38
C ARG A 321 -20.35 5.94 -14.35
N GLN A 322 -19.53 5.93 -15.41
CA GLN A 322 -19.51 4.84 -16.38
C GLN A 322 -18.94 3.56 -15.81
N ILE A 323 -17.82 3.65 -15.09
CA ILE A 323 -17.13 2.48 -14.54
C ILE A 323 -17.78 1.99 -13.25
N GLN A 324 -18.42 2.87 -12.46
CA GLN A 324 -19.00 2.51 -11.17
C GLN A 324 -18.00 1.78 -10.28
N PHE A 325 -16.96 2.50 -9.85
CA PHE A 325 -15.97 1.92 -8.95
C PHE A 325 -16.61 1.49 -7.62
N GLU A 326 -16.19 0.34 -7.12
CA GLU A 326 -16.52 -0.11 -5.77
C GLU A 326 -16.13 0.93 -4.72
N ASN A 327 -14.92 1.49 -4.89
CA ASN A 327 -14.37 2.57 -4.10
C ASN A 327 -13.31 3.32 -4.89
N SER A 328 -13.10 4.60 -4.57
CA SER A 328 -11.98 5.38 -5.07
C SER A 328 -11.31 6.15 -3.94
N PHE A 329 -9.97 6.15 -3.94
CA PHE A 329 -9.19 7.03 -3.10
C PHE A 329 -9.02 8.35 -3.83
N MET A 330 -9.61 9.41 -3.28
CA MET A 330 -9.74 10.71 -3.92
C MET A 330 -8.88 11.73 -3.21
N PHE A 331 -8.05 12.46 -3.97
CA PHE A 331 -7.06 13.38 -3.44
C PHE A 331 -7.11 14.72 -4.18
N MET A 332 -6.89 15.81 -3.46
CA MET A 332 -6.47 17.06 -4.08
C MET A 332 -5.01 16.93 -4.50
N TYR A 333 -4.65 17.46 -5.67
CA TYR A 333 -3.24 17.56 -6.04
C TYR A 333 -2.46 18.36 -4.99
N SER A 334 -1.40 17.77 -4.47
CA SER A 334 -0.47 18.36 -3.51
C SER A 334 0.92 18.43 -4.11
N ILE A 335 1.56 19.60 -4.00
CA ILE A 335 2.90 19.84 -4.56
C ILE A 335 3.92 18.94 -3.88
N ARG A 336 4.68 18.18 -4.69
CA ARG A 336 5.80 17.36 -4.24
C ARG A 336 7.09 17.93 -4.79
N ARG A 337 7.95 18.45 -3.91
CA ARG A 337 9.22 19.05 -4.31
C ARG A 337 10.05 18.04 -5.12
N GLY A 338 10.66 18.50 -6.20
CA GLY A 338 11.47 17.66 -7.08
C GLY A 338 10.68 16.92 -8.18
N THR A 339 9.34 17.01 -8.20
CA THR A 339 8.52 16.46 -9.29
C THR A 339 8.30 17.51 -10.38
N LYS A 340 8.04 17.05 -11.63
CA LYS A 340 7.75 17.94 -12.76
C LYS A 340 6.49 18.77 -12.52
N ALA A 341 5.45 18.19 -11.92
CA ALA A 341 4.20 18.89 -11.66
C ALA A 341 4.35 20.02 -10.62
N ALA A 342 5.35 19.97 -9.75
CA ALA A 342 5.62 21.02 -8.77
C ALA A 342 6.04 22.34 -9.41
N THR A 343 6.63 22.30 -10.61
CA THR A 343 7.11 23.47 -11.35
C THR A 343 6.22 23.86 -12.52
N MET A 344 5.09 23.17 -12.71
CA MET A 344 4.10 23.54 -13.73
C MET A 344 3.43 24.87 -13.37
N GLU A 345 3.24 25.71 -14.39
CA GLU A 345 2.38 26.88 -14.29
C GLU A 345 0.92 26.49 -14.12
N ASN A 346 0.03 27.43 -13.86
CA ASN A 346 -1.41 27.23 -13.71
C ASN A 346 -1.77 26.25 -12.57
N GLN A 347 -1.14 26.37 -11.42
CA GLN A 347 -1.57 25.70 -10.19
C GLN A 347 -3.01 26.10 -9.87
N ILE A 348 -3.83 25.11 -9.53
CA ILE A 348 -5.24 25.30 -9.26
C ILE A 348 -5.45 25.84 -7.84
N ASP A 349 -6.38 26.79 -7.70
CA ASP A 349 -6.74 27.37 -6.41
C ASP A 349 -7.22 26.30 -5.42
N PRO A 350 -6.82 26.37 -4.14
CA PRO A 350 -7.24 25.42 -3.12
C PRO A 350 -8.76 25.26 -2.96
N GLU A 351 -9.54 26.35 -3.09
CA GLU A 351 -11.01 26.28 -2.99
C GLU A 351 -11.63 25.54 -4.18
N VAL A 352 -11.09 25.72 -5.39
CA VAL A 352 -11.51 24.95 -6.56
C VAL A 352 -11.19 23.46 -6.40
N LYS A 353 -10.01 23.13 -5.87
CA LYS A 353 -9.66 21.71 -5.57
C LYS A 353 -10.63 21.10 -4.57
N LYS A 354 -10.99 21.85 -3.53
CA LYS A 354 -11.89 21.40 -2.48
C LYS A 354 -13.33 21.19 -3.01
N ASP A 355 -13.83 22.10 -3.83
CA ASP A 355 -15.13 21.96 -4.52
C ASP A 355 -15.14 20.70 -5.40
N ARG A 356 -14.14 20.54 -6.27
CA ARG A 356 -14.02 19.36 -7.13
C ARG A 356 -13.94 18.06 -6.33
N LEU A 357 -13.16 18.05 -5.25
CA LEU A 357 -13.06 16.86 -4.38
C LEU A 357 -14.42 16.52 -3.77
N GLN A 358 -15.18 17.51 -3.28
CA GLN A 358 -16.50 17.28 -2.68
C GLN A 358 -17.49 16.70 -3.69
N ARG A 359 -17.55 17.27 -4.88
CA ARG A 359 -18.40 16.78 -5.98
C ARG A 359 -18.01 15.36 -6.43
N LEU A 360 -16.72 15.05 -6.47
CA LEU A 360 -16.23 13.70 -6.77
C LEU A 360 -16.63 12.69 -5.68
N ILE A 361 -16.52 13.07 -4.41
CA ILE A 361 -16.95 12.23 -3.26
C ILE A 361 -18.43 11.90 -3.35
N GLU A 362 -19.28 12.87 -3.69
CA GLU A 362 -20.73 12.67 -3.82
C GLU A 362 -21.05 11.63 -4.91
N VAL A 363 -20.43 11.76 -6.10
CA VAL A 363 -20.62 10.81 -7.20
C VAL A 363 -20.10 9.42 -6.82
N GLN A 364 -18.92 9.32 -6.22
CA GLN A 364 -18.36 8.03 -5.81
C GLN A 364 -19.20 7.35 -4.73
N ASN A 365 -19.72 8.10 -3.76
CA ASN A 365 -20.59 7.55 -2.72
C ASN A 365 -21.87 6.92 -3.31
N GLN A 366 -22.46 7.53 -4.35
CA GLN A 366 -23.60 6.95 -5.04
C GLN A 366 -23.23 5.61 -5.70
N CYS A 367 -22.09 5.54 -6.41
CA CYS A 367 -21.60 4.30 -7.02
C CYS A 367 -21.32 3.23 -5.95
N SER A 368 -20.64 3.58 -4.86
CA SER A 368 -20.29 2.65 -3.79
C SER A 368 -21.52 2.09 -3.06
N LEU A 369 -22.56 2.91 -2.89
CA LEU A 369 -23.82 2.46 -2.28
C LEU A 369 -24.56 1.48 -3.21
N ALA A 370 -24.69 1.81 -4.49
CA ALA A 370 -25.34 0.94 -5.48
C ALA A 370 -24.65 -0.43 -5.56
N GLU A 371 -23.31 -0.43 -5.55
CA GLU A 371 -22.52 -1.66 -5.53
C GLU A 371 -22.76 -2.46 -4.23
N SER A 372 -22.79 -1.80 -3.06
CA SER A 372 -23.07 -2.46 -1.78
C SER A 372 -24.48 -3.06 -1.74
N GLU A 373 -25.49 -2.38 -2.30
CA GLU A 373 -26.86 -2.89 -2.40
C GLU A 373 -26.96 -4.16 -3.25
N SER A 374 -26.08 -4.31 -4.24
CA SER A 374 -26.03 -5.51 -5.07
C SER A 374 -25.68 -6.79 -4.30
N TYR A 375 -25.12 -6.67 -3.10
CA TYR A 375 -24.77 -7.82 -2.25
C TYR A 375 -25.96 -8.34 -1.41
N LYS A 376 -27.03 -7.57 -1.24
CA LYS A 376 -28.20 -8.01 -0.45
C LYS A 376 -28.75 -9.34 -0.95
N GLY A 377 -28.95 -10.27 -0.04
CA GLY A 377 -29.43 -11.63 -0.32
C GLY A 377 -28.38 -12.61 -0.84
N LYS A 378 -27.17 -12.15 -1.19
CA LYS A 378 -26.07 -13.02 -1.64
C LYS A 378 -25.34 -13.63 -0.44
N THR A 379 -24.81 -14.81 -0.66
CA THR A 379 -23.83 -15.45 0.24
C THR A 379 -22.43 -15.13 -0.26
N VAL A 380 -21.57 -14.65 0.63
CA VAL A 380 -20.18 -14.30 0.32
C VAL A 380 -19.22 -15.02 1.27
N ARG A 381 -18.08 -15.44 0.73
CA ARG A 381 -16.97 -15.99 1.50
C ARG A 381 -16.17 -14.85 2.11
N VAL A 382 -15.95 -14.91 3.42
CA VAL A 382 -15.35 -13.83 4.23
C VAL A 382 -14.15 -14.37 5.01
N LEU A 383 -12.98 -13.74 4.91
CA LEU A 383 -11.86 -13.96 5.82
C LEU A 383 -12.13 -13.16 7.11
N VAL A 384 -12.23 -13.85 8.23
CA VAL A 384 -12.50 -13.22 9.54
C VAL A 384 -11.26 -12.52 10.06
N GLU A 385 -11.33 -11.20 10.25
CA GLU A 385 -10.22 -10.38 10.74
C GLU A 385 -10.17 -10.27 12.26
N GLY A 386 -11.28 -10.53 12.96
CA GLY A 386 -11.42 -10.52 14.40
C GLY A 386 -12.60 -9.71 14.91
N GLU A 387 -12.59 -9.36 16.18
CA GLU A 387 -13.64 -8.59 16.81
C GLU A 387 -13.74 -7.16 16.22
N SER A 388 -14.96 -6.66 16.07
CA SER A 388 -15.20 -5.28 15.67
C SER A 388 -14.77 -4.32 16.78
N LYS A 389 -14.07 -3.23 16.40
CA LYS A 389 -13.60 -2.20 17.36
C LYS A 389 -14.71 -1.56 18.21
N LYS A 390 -15.96 -1.56 17.71
CA LYS A 390 -17.11 -0.92 18.37
C LYS A 390 -17.96 -1.88 19.20
N ASN A 391 -17.95 -3.16 18.86
CA ASN A 391 -18.74 -4.18 19.55
C ASN A 391 -18.03 -5.54 19.46
N LYS A 392 -17.61 -6.09 20.61
CA LYS A 392 -16.88 -7.37 20.68
C LYS A 392 -17.73 -8.61 20.37
N GLU A 393 -19.06 -8.49 20.39
CA GLU A 393 -19.97 -9.57 19.98
C GLU A 393 -20.10 -9.70 18.46
N VAL A 394 -19.57 -8.73 17.74
CA VAL A 394 -19.61 -8.65 16.28
C VAL A 394 -18.21 -8.86 15.73
N LEU A 395 -18.07 -9.78 14.82
CA LEU A 395 -16.84 -10.00 14.05
C LEU A 395 -16.83 -9.09 12.83
N THR A 396 -15.63 -8.72 12.42
CA THR A 396 -15.34 -8.08 11.14
C THR A 396 -14.57 -9.04 10.27
N GLY A 397 -14.81 -8.98 8.96
CA GLY A 397 -14.04 -9.73 7.98
C GLY A 397 -14.11 -9.06 6.61
N ARG A 398 -13.39 -9.64 5.64
CA ARG A 398 -13.34 -9.13 4.26
C ARG A 398 -13.65 -10.21 3.25
N THR A 399 -14.40 -9.80 2.23
CA THR A 399 -14.67 -10.62 1.04
C THR A 399 -13.44 -10.66 0.11
N SER A 400 -13.47 -11.51 -0.93
CA SER A 400 -12.48 -11.49 -2.01
C SER A 400 -12.47 -10.15 -2.75
N THR A 401 -13.61 -9.44 -2.80
CA THR A 401 -13.76 -8.08 -3.35
C THR A 401 -13.30 -6.98 -2.39
N ASN A 402 -12.77 -7.35 -1.22
CA ASN A 402 -12.29 -6.43 -0.17
C ASN A 402 -13.39 -5.64 0.56
N LYS A 403 -14.67 -6.02 0.42
CA LYS A 403 -15.77 -5.43 1.22
C LYS A 403 -15.66 -5.85 2.67
N ILE A 404 -15.89 -4.89 3.56
CA ILE A 404 -16.00 -5.14 5.01
C ILE A 404 -17.38 -5.77 5.29
N VAL A 405 -17.37 -6.87 6.01
CA VAL A 405 -18.58 -7.56 6.46
C VAL A 405 -18.60 -7.61 7.99
N LEU A 406 -19.71 -7.23 8.58
CA LEU A 406 -19.96 -7.33 10.01
C LEU A 406 -21.04 -8.39 10.28
N PHE A 407 -20.76 -9.33 11.19
CA PHE A 407 -21.65 -10.44 11.51
C PHE A 407 -21.40 -10.94 12.93
N LYS A 408 -22.40 -11.59 13.54
CA LYS A 408 -22.23 -12.23 14.84
C LYS A 408 -21.47 -13.54 14.69
N GLY A 409 -20.59 -13.86 15.64
CA GLY A 409 -19.82 -15.09 15.61
C GLY A 409 -18.85 -15.21 16.78
N ASP A 410 -18.30 -16.41 16.96
CA ASP A 410 -17.28 -16.68 17.98
C ASP A 410 -15.91 -16.19 17.54
N LYS A 411 -15.14 -15.61 18.46
CA LYS A 411 -13.76 -15.16 18.25
C LYS A 411 -12.84 -16.27 17.73
N ALA A 412 -13.12 -17.52 18.03
CA ALA A 412 -12.37 -18.68 17.53
C ALA A 412 -12.36 -18.78 15.99
N LEU A 413 -13.28 -18.09 15.29
CA LEU A 413 -13.33 -18.01 13.84
C LEU A 413 -12.26 -17.07 13.25
N GLU A 414 -11.60 -16.28 14.06
CA GLU A 414 -10.56 -15.34 13.62
C GLU A 414 -9.48 -16.06 12.81
N GLY A 415 -9.14 -15.51 11.62
CA GLY A 415 -8.18 -16.09 10.69
C GLY A 415 -8.72 -17.21 9.80
N ASN A 416 -10.01 -17.59 9.93
CA ASN A 416 -10.65 -18.57 9.08
C ASN A 416 -11.57 -17.94 8.04
N PHE A 417 -11.89 -18.70 7.00
CA PHE A 417 -12.93 -18.32 6.05
C PHE A 417 -14.28 -18.84 6.51
N VAL A 418 -15.30 -18.00 6.43
CA VAL A 418 -16.70 -18.35 6.70
C VAL A 418 -17.61 -17.88 5.56
N ASN A 419 -18.76 -18.51 5.41
CA ASN A 419 -19.79 -18.05 4.49
C ASN A 419 -20.80 -17.18 5.25
N VAL A 420 -21.06 -15.97 4.72
CA VAL A 420 -21.99 -15.01 5.33
C VAL A 420 -23.07 -14.64 4.32
N LYS A 421 -24.33 -14.81 4.71
CA LYS A 421 -25.48 -14.31 3.95
C LYS A 421 -25.68 -12.84 4.28
N ILE A 422 -25.67 -11.99 3.27
CA ILE A 422 -25.80 -10.53 3.45
C ILE A 422 -27.28 -10.16 3.54
N ASN A 423 -27.65 -9.56 4.68
CA ASN A 423 -29.03 -9.16 4.97
C ASN A 423 -29.24 -7.66 4.75
N ASP A 424 -28.21 -6.83 4.99
CA ASP A 424 -28.29 -5.38 4.85
C ASP A 424 -26.92 -4.79 4.48
N CYS A 425 -26.89 -3.53 4.07
CA CYS A 425 -25.67 -2.81 3.73
C CYS A 425 -25.75 -1.31 4.06
N LYS A 426 -24.57 -0.72 4.21
CA LYS A 426 -24.31 0.73 4.09
C LYS A 426 -23.29 0.95 2.98
N THR A 427 -23.00 2.18 2.64
CA THR A 427 -22.06 2.53 1.55
C THR A 427 -20.76 1.72 1.59
N TRP A 428 -20.20 1.47 2.79
CA TRP A 428 -18.86 0.87 2.96
C TRP A 428 -18.87 -0.47 3.69
N THR A 429 -20.01 -0.92 4.19
CA THR A 429 -20.09 -2.08 5.10
C THR A 429 -21.31 -2.92 4.79
N LEU A 430 -21.11 -4.21 4.72
CA LEU A 430 -22.16 -5.22 4.60
C LEU A 430 -22.46 -5.81 5.98
N TYR A 431 -23.70 -6.21 6.20
CA TYR A 431 -24.18 -6.84 7.43
C TYR A 431 -24.83 -8.17 7.08
N GLY A 432 -24.51 -9.19 7.84
CA GLY A 432 -25.03 -10.52 7.55
C GLY A 432 -24.95 -11.48 8.73
N GLU A 433 -25.23 -12.74 8.43
CA GLU A 433 -25.18 -13.85 9.38
C GLU A 433 -24.41 -15.03 8.76
N ILE A 434 -23.68 -15.76 9.60
CA ILE A 434 -22.97 -16.96 9.19
C ILE A 434 -24.02 -18.01 8.79
N ILE A 435 -23.76 -18.66 7.68
CA ILE A 435 -24.50 -19.83 7.24
C ILE A 435 -23.57 -21.03 7.23
N GLU A 436 -24.12 -22.22 7.58
CA GLU A 436 -23.40 -23.48 7.54
C GLU A 436 -23.03 -23.92 6.11
#